data_9cadd2803f0acd42d390e82de1fd3017
#
_entry.id   9cadd2803f0acd42d390e82de1fd3017
#
_cell.length_a   1.000
_cell.length_b   1.000
_cell.length_c   1.000
_cell.angle_alpha   90.00
_cell.angle_beta   90.00
_cell.angle_gamma   90.00
#
_symmetry.space_group_name_H-M   'P 1'
#
loop_
_entity.id
_entity.type
_entity.pdbx_description
1 polymer ?
#
loop_
_entity_poly.entity_id
_entity_poly.type
_entity_poly.pdbx_seq_one_letter_code
_entity_poly.pdbx_strand_id
1 'polypeptide(L)'
;MIKHRGLGVAVVLLSSFAAWIYCIATVVLGLIYQAYPGQENVAILISTLPTIVMMLAAFASSVILRVCNRKLVVVVSMAISIVAGALILLVEMPLIGVIACSALLGIPGGTIASANPTVLAIVAPLNLRDKVLGWHNSLMMLGMATFQLLGGVFGETGRFQDGYKTVLILIPILVLVILFYPNVDKDRSLAQAAGGAQETETAPAGDGKFPMVAVGMLLLYLFGPAGHHSHGGRHRLPVQCGGNGLRLGGGILDQSHQTV
;
A
#
# COMPACT_ATOMS: atom_id res chain seq x y z
N MET A 1 -21.36 21.29 13.67
CA MET A 1 -20.04 21.96 13.83
C MET A 1 -19.05 20.99 14.44
N ILE A 2 -18.03 20.57 13.70
CA ILE A 2 -17.01 19.64 14.17
C ILE A 2 -16.07 20.44 15.08
N LYS A 3 -16.28 20.35 16.40
CA LYS A 3 -15.56 21.13 17.43
C LYS A 3 -14.05 20.81 17.48
N HIS A 4 -13.60 19.74 16.78
CA HIS A 4 -12.20 19.29 16.75
C HIS A 4 -11.77 18.83 15.35
N ARG A 5 -11.91 19.69 14.33
CA ARG A 5 -11.49 19.35 12.95
C ARG A 5 -10.04 18.83 12.87
N GLY A 6 -9.13 19.47 13.58
CA GLY A 6 -7.73 19.07 13.60
C GLY A 6 -7.51 17.68 14.20
N LEU A 7 -8.20 17.34 15.30
CA LEU A 7 -8.13 16.02 15.91
C LEU A 7 -8.70 14.93 14.99
N GLY A 8 -9.82 15.23 14.31
CA GLY A 8 -10.40 14.30 13.33
C GLY A 8 -9.44 13.98 12.19
N VAL A 9 -8.79 15.00 11.60
CA VAL A 9 -7.76 14.81 10.57
C VAL A 9 -6.61 13.97 11.09
N ALA A 10 -6.11 14.25 12.29
CA ALA A 10 -5.00 13.50 12.90
C ALA A 10 -5.36 12.01 13.11
N VAL A 11 -6.58 11.71 13.53
CA VAL A 11 -7.02 10.31 13.74
C VAL A 11 -7.21 9.57 12.41
N VAL A 12 -7.73 10.24 11.37
CA VAL A 12 -7.81 9.64 10.02
C VAL A 12 -6.41 9.38 9.48
N LEU A 13 -5.47 10.29 9.67
CA LEU A 13 -4.07 10.09 9.30
C LEU A 13 -3.43 8.94 10.08
N LEU A 14 -3.70 8.84 11.38
CA LEU A 14 -3.20 7.74 12.21
C LEU A 14 -3.79 6.39 11.77
N SER A 15 -5.06 6.33 11.36
CA SER A 15 -5.65 5.09 10.82
C SER A 15 -4.98 4.67 9.51
N SER A 16 -4.47 5.61 8.73
CA SER A 16 -3.76 5.31 7.48
C SER A 16 -2.46 4.53 7.72
N PHE A 17 -1.83 4.72 8.87
CA PHE A 17 -0.67 3.93 9.29
C PHE A 17 -0.98 2.44 9.38
N ALA A 18 -2.22 2.04 9.71
CA ALA A 18 -2.64 0.65 9.86
C ALA A 18 -2.88 -0.09 8.52
N ALA A 19 -2.92 0.62 7.39
CA ALA A 19 -3.32 0.05 6.10
C ALA A 19 -2.44 -1.12 5.63
N TRP A 20 -1.15 -1.10 5.92
CA TRP A 20 -0.17 -2.08 5.42
C TRP A 20 0.25 -3.11 6.46
N ILE A 21 -0.59 -3.38 7.47
CA ILE A 21 -0.29 -4.34 8.55
C ILE A 21 0.06 -5.74 8.03
N TYR A 22 -0.54 -6.18 6.93
CA TYR A 22 -0.30 -7.49 6.33
C TYR A 22 1.15 -7.69 5.82
N CYS A 23 1.92 -6.61 5.66
CA CYS A 23 3.33 -6.68 5.26
C CYS A 23 4.23 -7.39 6.29
N ILE A 24 3.75 -7.60 7.51
CA ILE A 24 4.42 -8.46 8.51
C ILE A 24 4.68 -9.85 7.92
N ALA A 25 3.71 -10.40 7.19
CA ALA A 25 3.79 -11.74 6.61
C ALA A 25 5.01 -11.93 5.70
N THR A 26 5.42 -10.88 4.98
CA THR A 26 6.58 -10.97 4.07
C THR A 26 7.89 -11.14 4.80
N VAL A 27 8.04 -10.56 5.98
CA VAL A 27 9.27 -10.61 6.78
C VAL A 27 9.39 -11.93 7.54
N VAL A 28 8.28 -12.45 8.05
CA VAL A 28 8.27 -13.72 8.80
C VAL A 28 8.15 -14.94 7.89
N LEU A 29 8.10 -14.77 6.57
CA LEU A 29 7.90 -15.86 5.61
C LEU A 29 8.98 -16.95 5.72
N GLY A 30 10.24 -16.55 5.94
CA GLY A 30 11.34 -17.51 6.15
C GLY A 30 11.15 -18.41 7.37
N LEU A 31 10.58 -17.89 8.45
CA LEU A 31 10.25 -18.65 9.66
C LEU A 31 9.05 -19.58 9.41
N ILE A 32 8.11 -19.16 8.58
CA ILE A 32 6.96 -19.99 8.21
C ILE A 32 7.43 -21.20 7.39
N TYR A 33 8.40 -21.04 6.48
CA TYR A 33 8.99 -22.16 5.74
C TYR A 33 9.67 -23.17 6.67
N GLN A 34 10.33 -22.69 7.72
CA GLN A 34 10.93 -23.57 8.73
C GLN A 34 9.88 -24.29 9.59
N ALA A 35 8.77 -23.63 9.88
CA ALA A 35 7.69 -24.21 10.68
C ALA A 35 6.85 -25.26 9.91
N TYR A 36 6.77 -25.15 8.58
CA TYR A 36 6.00 -26.05 7.72
C TYR A 36 6.85 -26.61 6.57
N PRO A 37 7.83 -27.48 6.86
CA PRO A 37 8.74 -28.03 5.85
C PRO A 37 7.97 -28.88 4.82
N GLY A 38 8.33 -28.73 3.55
CA GLY A 38 7.67 -29.41 2.43
C GLY A 38 6.39 -28.76 1.92
N GLN A 39 5.97 -27.61 2.50
CA GLN A 39 4.79 -26.84 2.08
C GLN A 39 5.14 -25.43 1.63
N GLU A 40 6.39 -25.17 1.21
CA GLU A 40 6.86 -23.84 0.87
C GLU A 40 6.05 -23.19 -0.26
N ASN A 41 5.65 -23.99 -1.27
CA ASN A 41 4.84 -23.53 -2.39
C ASN A 41 3.44 -23.03 -1.96
N VAL A 42 2.91 -23.57 -0.88
CA VAL A 42 1.60 -23.16 -0.32
C VAL A 42 1.80 -21.99 0.65
N ALA A 43 2.89 -22.01 1.42
CA ALA A 43 3.19 -20.99 2.40
C ALA A 43 3.39 -19.59 1.78
N ILE A 44 3.83 -19.50 0.51
CA ILE A 44 3.94 -18.21 -0.20
C ILE A 44 2.58 -17.49 -0.33
N LEU A 45 1.47 -18.21 -0.26
CA LEU A 45 0.13 -17.62 -0.29
C LEU A 45 -0.13 -16.70 0.91
N ILE A 46 0.61 -16.87 2.02
CA ILE A 46 0.50 -16.00 3.21
C ILE A 46 0.86 -14.54 2.88
N SER A 47 1.77 -14.33 1.94
CA SER A 47 2.19 -12.99 1.51
C SER A 47 1.38 -12.47 0.31
N THR A 48 0.90 -13.35 -0.56
CA THR A 48 0.22 -12.95 -1.80
C THR A 48 -1.30 -12.79 -1.63
N LEU A 49 -1.94 -13.67 -0.85
CA LEU A 49 -3.39 -13.61 -0.63
C LEU A 49 -3.87 -12.30 0.01
N PRO A 50 -3.18 -11.75 1.04
CA PRO A 50 -3.57 -10.45 1.61
C PRO A 50 -3.62 -9.33 0.58
N THR A 51 -2.71 -9.32 -0.40
CA THR A 51 -2.69 -8.31 -1.46
C THR A 51 -3.92 -8.44 -2.36
N ILE A 52 -4.29 -9.67 -2.72
CA ILE A 52 -5.51 -9.93 -3.52
C ILE A 52 -6.75 -9.49 -2.74
N VAL A 53 -6.83 -9.87 -1.46
CA VAL A 53 -7.96 -9.47 -0.59
C VAL A 53 -8.00 -7.94 -0.42
N MET A 54 -6.85 -7.27 -0.32
CA MET A 54 -6.76 -5.81 -0.27
C MET A 54 -7.37 -5.18 -1.54
N MET A 55 -7.06 -5.71 -2.72
CA MET A 55 -7.65 -5.23 -3.97
C MET A 55 -9.17 -5.44 -3.99
N LEU A 56 -9.64 -6.63 -3.63
CA LEU A 56 -11.07 -6.93 -3.55
C LEU A 56 -11.77 -6.04 -2.52
N ALA A 57 -11.15 -5.81 -1.36
CA ALA A 57 -11.66 -4.91 -0.33
C ALA A 57 -11.73 -3.47 -0.81
N ALA A 58 -10.79 -2.98 -1.61
CA ALA A 58 -10.83 -1.65 -2.19
C ALA A 58 -12.02 -1.49 -3.15
N PHE A 59 -12.26 -2.47 -4.02
CA PHE A 59 -13.44 -2.49 -4.90
C PHE A 59 -14.74 -2.58 -4.09
N ALA A 60 -14.85 -3.53 -3.16
CA ALA A 60 -16.01 -3.68 -2.31
C ALA A 60 -16.31 -2.42 -1.50
N SER A 61 -15.25 -1.77 -0.97
CA SER A 61 -15.38 -0.53 -0.22
C SER A 61 -15.99 0.60 -1.05
N SER A 62 -15.66 0.71 -2.32
CA SER A 62 -16.23 1.75 -3.19
C SER A 62 -17.77 1.63 -3.31
N VAL A 63 -18.30 0.43 -3.23
CA VAL A 63 -19.75 0.16 -3.23
C VAL A 63 -20.34 0.30 -1.83
N ILE A 64 -19.69 -0.30 -0.84
CA ILE A 64 -20.16 -0.33 0.56
C ILE A 64 -20.21 1.09 1.14
N LEU A 65 -19.24 1.94 0.84
CA LEU A 65 -19.16 3.32 1.32
C LEU A 65 -20.27 4.23 0.77
N ARG A 66 -21.00 3.80 -0.26
CA ARG A 66 -22.21 4.49 -0.76
C ARG A 66 -23.43 4.28 0.16
N VAL A 67 -23.48 3.13 0.85
CA VAL A 67 -24.63 2.70 1.65
C VAL A 67 -24.31 2.75 3.15
N CYS A 68 -23.11 2.33 3.54
CA CYS A 68 -22.69 2.23 4.93
C CYS A 68 -21.87 3.45 5.38
N ASN A 69 -21.87 3.64 6.70
CA ASN A 69 -21.10 4.71 7.35
C ASN A 69 -19.60 4.43 7.22
N ARG A 70 -18.84 5.38 6.67
CA ARG A 70 -17.39 5.27 6.45
C ARG A 70 -16.63 4.91 7.73
N LYS A 71 -16.99 5.54 8.85
CA LYS A 71 -16.42 5.23 10.16
C LYS A 71 -16.60 3.77 10.53
N LEU A 72 -17.79 3.23 10.35
CA LEU A 72 -18.11 1.85 10.69
C LEU A 72 -17.32 0.88 9.83
N VAL A 73 -17.21 1.12 8.53
CA VAL A 73 -16.44 0.27 7.61
C VAL A 73 -14.97 0.20 8.00
N VAL A 74 -14.35 1.36 8.33
CA VAL A 74 -12.95 1.40 8.77
C VAL A 74 -12.77 0.69 10.12
N VAL A 75 -13.66 0.92 11.09
CA VAL A 75 -13.60 0.27 12.41
C VAL A 75 -13.73 -1.25 12.28
N VAL A 76 -14.70 -1.73 11.51
CA VAL A 76 -14.94 -3.16 11.31
C VAL A 76 -13.75 -3.81 10.61
N SER A 77 -13.20 -3.19 9.58
CA SER A 77 -12.04 -3.73 8.86
C SER A 77 -10.81 -3.85 9.77
N MET A 78 -10.54 -2.84 10.60
CA MET A 78 -9.45 -2.88 11.58
C MET A 78 -9.69 -3.94 12.66
N ALA A 79 -10.94 -4.07 13.15
CA ALA A 79 -11.30 -5.07 14.15
C ALA A 79 -11.10 -6.50 13.62
N ILE A 80 -11.51 -6.77 12.39
CA ILE A 80 -11.30 -8.07 11.72
C ILE A 80 -9.80 -8.40 11.67
N SER A 81 -8.95 -7.43 11.32
CA SER A 81 -7.51 -7.67 11.25
C SER A 81 -6.87 -7.87 12.61
N ILE A 82 -7.31 -7.17 13.64
CA ILE A 82 -6.83 -7.40 15.02
C ILE A 82 -7.20 -8.83 15.46
N VAL A 83 -8.43 -9.26 15.21
CA VAL A 83 -8.86 -10.62 15.54
C VAL A 83 -8.07 -11.66 14.76
N ALA A 84 -7.89 -11.47 13.45
CA ALA A 84 -7.12 -12.39 12.62
C ALA A 84 -5.65 -12.49 13.06
N GLY A 85 -5.00 -11.35 13.35
CA GLY A 85 -3.63 -11.33 13.83
C GLY A 85 -3.48 -11.92 15.24
N ALA A 86 -4.45 -11.68 16.12
CA ALA A 86 -4.48 -12.28 17.46
C ALA A 86 -4.68 -13.80 17.40
N LEU A 87 -5.47 -14.31 16.47
CA LEU A 87 -5.64 -15.74 16.24
C LEU A 87 -4.32 -16.40 15.81
N ILE A 88 -3.56 -15.78 14.88
CA ILE A 88 -2.23 -16.29 14.49
C ILE A 88 -1.26 -16.28 15.67
N LEU A 89 -1.35 -15.27 16.55
CA LEU A 89 -0.47 -15.11 17.69
C LEU A 89 -0.74 -16.14 18.79
N LEU A 90 -2.02 -16.40 19.09
CA LEU A 90 -2.45 -17.16 20.27
C LEU A 90 -2.73 -18.64 20.00
N VAL A 91 -3.05 -19.00 18.76
CA VAL A 91 -3.50 -20.36 18.41
C VAL A 91 -2.51 -21.00 17.45
N GLU A 92 -2.01 -22.16 17.81
CA GLU A 92 -1.26 -23.03 16.88
C GLU A 92 -2.25 -23.67 15.92
N MET A 93 -2.20 -23.26 14.66
CA MET A 93 -3.13 -23.74 13.65
C MET A 93 -2.39 -24.29 12.42
N PRO A 94 -3.04 -25.15 11.63
CA PRO A 94 -2.46 -25.65 10.41
C PRO A 94 -2.20 -24.49 9.42
N LEU A 95 -1.27 -24.71 8.47
CA LEU A 95 -0.86 -23.71 7.49
C LEU A 95 -2.05 -23.03 6.78
N ILE A 96 -3.09 -23.78 6.44
CA ILE A 96 -4.31 -23.25 5.81
C ILE A 96 -5.00 -22.21 6.71
N GLY A 97 -5.04 -22.43 8.03
CA GLY A 97 -5.58 -21.46 8.99
C GLY A 97 -4.77 -20.18 9.03
N VAL A 98 -3.43 -20.29 9.02
CA VAL A 98 -2.53 -19.12 8.97
C VAL A 98 -2.74 -18.34 7.67
N ILE A 99 -2.88 -19.02 6.54
CA ILE A 99 -3.17 -18.39 5.24
C ILE A 99 -4.50 -17.64 5.27
N ALA A 100 -5.56 -18.24 5.79
CA ALA A 100 -6.87 -17.61 5.87
C ALA A 100 -6.85 -16.37 6.78
N CYS A 101 -6.23 -16.44 7.94
CA CYS A 101 -6.07 -15.30 8.84
C CYS A 101 -5.19 -14.20 8.22
N SER A 102 -4.10 -14.56 7.54
CA SER A 102 -3.26 -13.60 6.83
C SER A 102 -4.03 -12.87 5.73
N ALA A 103 -4.89 -13.58 4.99
CA ALA A 103 -5.74 -12.96 3.97
C ALA A 103 -6.63 -11.86 4.56
N LEU A 104 -7.21 -12.08 5.74
CA LEU A 104 -8.05 -11.09 6.43
C LEU A 104 -7.28 -9.82 6.84
N LEU A 105 -5.96 -9.92 7.07
CA LEU A 105 -5.12 -8.75 7.34
C LEU A 105 -5.03 -7.77 6.16
N GLY A 106 -5.36 -8.21 4.95
CA GLY A 106 -5.41 -7.34 3.76
C GLY A 106 -6.64 -6.40 3.72
N ILE A 107 -7.73 -6.72 4.46
CA ILE A 107 -8.98 -5.96 4.40
C ILE A 107 -8.81 -4.48 4.74
N PRO A 108 -8.15 -4.08 5.86
CA PRO A 108 -7.98 -2.67 6.17
C PRO A 108 -7.17 -1.91 5.12
N GLY A 109 -6.21 -2.57 4.46
CA GLY A 109 -5.46 -1.94 3.38
C GLY A 109 -6.36 -1.36 2.30
N GLY A 110 -7.29 -2.16 1.78
CA GLY A 110 -8.23 -1.73 0.75
C GLY A 110 -9.27 -0.73 1.26
N THR A 111 -9.84 -0.96 2.46
CA THR A 111 -10.86 -0.07 3.02
C THR A 111 -10.31 1.30 3.40
N ILE A 112 -9.14 1.36 4.03
CA ILE A 112 -8.48 2.60 4.45
C ILE A 112 -8.02 3.41 3.24
N ALA A 113 -7.44 2.74 2.23
CA ALA A 113 -7.01 3.39 1.00
C ALA A 113 -8.18 4.05 0.24
N SER A 114 -9.39 3.49 0.33
CA SER A 114 -10.58 4.03 -0.33
C SER A 114 -11.31 5.07 0.54
N ALA A 115 -11.46 4.82 1.86
CA ALA A 115 -12.28 5.64 2.73
C ALA A 115 -11.55 6.92 3.20
N ASN A 116 -10.28 6.82 3.59
CA ASN A 116 -9.57 7.92 4.22
C ASN A 116 -9.36 9.12 3.30
N PRO A 117 -8.94 8.99 2.03
CA PRO A 117 -8.78 10.13 1.14
C PRO A 117 -10.08 10.93 1.00
N THR A 118 -11.22 10.23 0.88
CA THR A 118 -12.53 10.89 0.77
C THR A 118 -12.87 11.65 2.05
N VAL A 119 -12.64 11.05 3.24
CA VAL A 119 -12.90 11.72 4.52
C VAL A 119 -11.96 12.91 4.71
N LEU A 120 -10.69 12.78 4.39
CA LEU A 120 -9.71 13.86 4.47
C LEU A 120 -10.06 15.01 3.54
N ALA A 121 -10.52 14.70 2.31
CA ALA A 121 -10.96 15.71 1.35
C ALA A 121 -12.16 16.55 1.84
N ILE A 122 -13.03 15.99 2.69
CA ILE A 122 -14.19 16.68 3.25
C ILE A 122 -13.82 17.47 4.51
N VAL A 123 -12.97 16.89 5.38
CA VAL A 123 -12.66 17.45 6.70
C VAL A 123 -11.53 18.49 6.64
N ALA A 124 -10.55 18.29 5.74
CA ALA A 124 -9.43 19.21 5.58
C ALA A 124 -9.86 20.57 4.99
N PRO A 125 -9.26 21.67 5.46
CA PRO A 125 -9.44 22.98 4.81
C PRO A 125 -8.92 22.94 3.37
N LEU A 126 -9.57 23.64 2.44
CA LEU A 126 -9.25 23.63 1.01
C LEU A 126 -7.76 23.93 0.73
N ASN A 127 -7.18 24.88 1.47
CA ASN A 127 -5.77 25.28 1.33
C ASN A 127 -4.75 24.27 1.84
N LEU A 128 -5.18 23.23 2.58
CA LEU A 128 -4.32 22.19 3.14
C LEU A 128 -4.63 20.79 2.61
N ARG A 129 -5.64 20.66 1.74
CA ARG A 129 -6.15 19.38 1.27
C ARG A 129 -5.06 18.53 0.64
N ASP A 130 -4.29 19.08 -0.30
CA ASP A 130 -3.23 18.36 -1.00
C ASP A 130 -2.11 17.92 -0.04
N LYS A 131 -1.74 18.78 0.92
CA LYS A 131 -0.78 18.43 1.97
C LYS A 131 -1.25 17.28 2.83
N VAL A 132 -2.52 17.29 3.23
CA VAL A 132 -3.09 16.25 4.10
C VAL A 132 -3.20 14.91 3.34
N LEU A 133 -3.54 14.93 2.05
CA LEU A 133 -3.52 13.75 1.19
C LEU A 133 -2.09 13.21 0.99
N GLY A 134 -1.11 14.10 0.83
CA GLY A 134 0.30 13.73 0.80
C GLY A 134 0.75 13.06 2.11
N TRP A 135 0.35 13.61 3.26
CA TRP A 135 0.62 12.99 4.57
C TRP A 135 -0.05 11.63 4.75
N HIS A 136 -1.27 11.46 4.22
CA HIS A 136 -1.94 10.16 4.22
C HIS A 136 -1.08 9.09 3.54
N ASN A 137 -0.61 9.36 2.32
CA ASN A 137 0.24 8.42 1.57
C ASN A 137 1.58 8.17 2.28
N SER A 138 2.21 9.22 2.83
CA SER A 138 3.47 9.10 3.57
C SER A 138 3.30 8.24 4.83
N LEU A 139 2.20 8.40 5.57
CA LEU A 139 1.91 7.60 6.76
C LEU A 139 1.60 6.15 6.42
N MET A 140 0.95 5.88 5.28
CA MET A 140 0.77 4.51 4.80
C MET A 140 2.13 3.83 4.57
N MET A 141 3.07 4.50 3.87
CA MET A 141 4.41 3.97 3.61
C MET A 141 5.23 3.81 4.89
N LEU A 142 5.13 4.78 5.80
CA LEU A 142 5.77 4.70 7.12
C LEU A 142 5.22 3.52 7.93
N GLY A 143 3.91 3.29 7.88
CA GLY A 143 3.25 2.15 8.49
C GLY A 143 3.81 0.83 7.94
N MET A 144 3.91 0.70 6.61
CA MET A 144 4.51 -0.47 5.97
C MET A 144 5.92 -0.75 6.50
N ALA A 145 6.80 0.26 6.46
CA ALA A 145 8.18 0.12 6.94
C ALA A 145 8.22 -0.26 8.43
N THR A 146 7.40 0.37 9.26
CA THR A 146 7.35 0.09 10.70
C THR A 146 6.87 -1.32 11.00
N PHE A 147 5.82 -1.79 10.33
CA PHE A 147 5.31 -3.14 10.53
C PHE A 147 6.29 -4.21 10.05
N GLN A 148 7.03 -3.95 8.96
CA GLN A 148 8.08 -4.85 8.51
C GLN A 148 9.25 -4.90 9.50
N LEU A 149 9.74 -3.75 9.97
CA LEU A 149 10.82 -3.69 10.95
C LEU A 149 10.43 -4.38 12.27
N LEU A 150 9.29 -4.04 12.82
CA LEU A 150 8.83 -4.63 14.09
C LEU A 150 8.51 -6.13 13.93
N GLY A 151 7.92 -6.52 12.80
CA GLY A 151 7.68 -7.93 12.48
C GLY A 151 8.98 -8.73 12.41
N GLY A 152 10.04 -8.15 11.85
CA GLY A 152 11.37 -8.74 11.82
C GLY A 152 11.99 -8.88 13.21
N VAL A 153 12.00 -7.78 13.98
CA VAL A 153 12.56 -7.76 15.36
C VAL A 153 11.85 -8.77 16.26
N PHE A 154 10.51 -8.81 16.24
CA PHE A 154 9.78 -9.81 17.01
C PHE A 154 9.93 -11.23 16.47
N GLY A 155 10.20 -11.38 15.17
CA GLY A 155 10.51 -12.69 14.55
C GLY A 155 11.87 -13.26 14.92
N GLU A 156 12.82 -12.46 15.46
CA GLU A 156 14.14 -12.94 15.91
C GLU A 156 14.07 -14.01 17.01
N THR A 157 12.92 -14.12 17.69
CA THR A 157 12.67 -15.21 18.66
C THR A 157 12.64 -16.60 18.02
N GLY A 158 12.64 -16.70 16.67
CA GLY A 158 12.58 -17.95 15.93
C GLY A 158 11.15 -18.52 15.75
N ARG A 159 10.13 -17.84 16.30
CA ARG A 159 8.71 -18.19 16.13
C ARG A 159 8.04 -17.18 15.23
N PHE A 160 7.49 -17.62 14.08
CA PHE A 160 6.81 -16.71 13.14
C PHE A 160 5.60 -15.99 13.78
N GLN A 161 4.92 -16.63 14.76
CA GLN A 161 3.80 -16.07 15.48
C GLN A 161 4.19 -14.78 16.22
N ASP A 162 5.40 -14.71 16.76
CA ASP A 162 5.86 -13.55 17.53
C ASP A 162 5.94 -12.28 16.67
N GLY A 163 6.20 -12.39 15.37
CA GLY A 163 6.13 -11.26 14.45
C GLY A 163 4.74 -10.59 14.44
N TYR A 164 3.68 -11.36 14.65
CA TYR A 164 2.31 -10.84 14.69
C TYR A 164 1.97 -10.10 16.00
N LYS A 165 2.86 -10.08 17.01
CA LYS A 165 2.72 -9.18 18.18
C LYS A 165 2.58 -7.73 17.77
N THR A 166 3.12 -7.36 16.62
CA THR A 166 3.00 -6.02 16.04
C THR A 166 1.53 -5.62 15.82
N VAL A 167 0.62 -6.59 15.62
CA VAL A 167 -0.82 -6.34 15.46
C VAL A 167 -1.43 -5.68 16.70
N LEU A 168 -0.86 -5.90 17.88
CA LEU A 168 -1.32 -5.28 19.13
C LEU A 168 -1.24 -3.74 19.09
N ILE A 169 -0.37 -3.17 18.25
CA ILE A 169 -0.27 -1.72 18.03
C ILE A 169 -1.56 -1.17 17.41
N LEU A 170 -2.31 -1.98 16.68
CA LEU A 170 -3.59 -1.55 16.12
C LEU A 170 -4.67 -1.31 17.16
N ILE A 171 -4.58 -1.93 18.33
CA ILE A 171 -5.59 -1.81 19.39
C ILE A 171 -5.75 -0.35 19.85
N PRO A 172 -4.69 0.37 20.28
CA PRO A 172 -4.83 1.77 20.65
C PRO A 172 -5.25 2.65 19.48
N ILE A 173 -4.80 2.34 18.25
CA ILE A 173 -5.23 3.07 17.05
C ILE A 173 -6.73 2.86 16.82
N LEU A 174 -7.22 1.62 16.93
CA LEU A 174 -8.65 1.31 16.79
C LEU A 174 -9.49 2.07 17.82
N VAL A 175 -9.06 2.11 19.09
CA VAL A 175 -9.76 2.86 20.15
C VAL A 175 -9.84 4.35 19.81
N LEU A 176 -8.74 4.95 19.33
CA LEU A 176 -8.74 6.34 18.89
C LEU A 176 -9.67 6.58 17.70
N VAL A 177 -9.69 5.64 16.74
CA VAL A 177 -10.59 5.70 15.58
C VAL A 177 -12.05 5.61 16.04
N ILE A 178 -12.40 4.71 16.96
CA ILE A 178 -13.77 4.60 17.48
C ILE A 178 -14.20 5.90 18.15
N LEU A 179 -13.32 6.53 18.92
CA LEU A 179 -13.67 7.74 19.68
C LEU A 179 -13.71 9.00 18.83
N PHE A 180 -12.72 9.21 17.97
CA PHE A 180 -12.47 10.52 17.34
C PHE A 180 -12.57 10.52 15.80
N TYR A 181 -12.80 9.39 15.15
CA TYR A 181 -12.96 9.37 13.70
C TYR A 181 -14.18 10.19 13.28
N PRO A 182 -14.03 11.18 12.37
CA PRO A 182 -15.12 12.06 11.99
C PRO A 182 -16.23 11.29 11.26
N ASN A 183 -17.47 11.49 11.72
CA ASN A 183 -18.64 10.91 11.08
C ASN A 183 -19.15 11.91 10.01
N VAL A 184 -18.72 11.71 8.78
CA VAL A 184 -18.96 12.65 7.66
C VAL A 184 -20.25 12.30 6.91
N ASP A 185 -20.89 11.17 7.21
CA ASP A 185 -22.04 10.68 6.44
C ASP A 185 -23.33 11.45 6.70
N LYS A 186 -23.37 12.33 7.71
CA LYS A 186 -24.49 13.25 7.94
C LYS A 186 -24.59 14.34 6.87
N ASP A 187 -23.47 14.67 6.20
CA ASP A 187 -23.40 15.68 5.16
C ASP A 187 -23.16 15.01 3.78
N ARG A 188 -24.06 14.10 3.39
CA ARG A 188 -23.99 13.34 2.13
C ARG A 188 -23.82 14.23 0.88
N SER A 189 -24.40 15.43 0.88
CA SER A 189 -24.26 16.40 -0.21
C SER A 189 -22.81 16.87 -0.41
N LEU A 190 -22.07 17.09 0.69
CA LEU A 190 -20.65 17.46 0.65
C LEU A 190 -19.76 16.27 0.25
N ALA A 191 -20.15 15.06 0.66
CA ALA A 191 -19.44 13.85 0.32
C ALA A 191 -19.51 13.52 -1.18
N GLN A 192 -20.67 13.76 -1.81
CA GLN A 192 -20.84 13.60 -3.27
C GLN A 192 -20.03 14.61 -4.07
N ALA A 193 -19.98 15.87 -3.63
CA ALA A 193 -19.18 16.91 -4.27
C ALA A 193 -17.67 16.62 -4.17
N ALA A 194 -17.20 16.05 -3.06
CA ALA A 194 -15.79 15.70 -2.87
C ALA A 194 -15.40 14.40 -3.60
N GLY A 195 -16.30 13.43 -3.70
CA GLY A 195 -16.09 12.19 -4.46
C GLY A 195 -16.00 12.43 -5.96
N GLY A 196 -16.84 13.31 -6.50
CA GLY A 196 -16.80 13.71 -7.91
C GLY A 196 -15.49 14.42 -8.32
N ALA A 197 -14.84 15.12 -7.39
CA ALA A 197 -13.55 15.77 -7.66
C ALA A 197 -12.37 14.78 -7.71
N GLN A 198 -12.49 13.62 -7.09
CA GLN A 198 -11.44 12.61 -7.06
C GLN A 198 -11.53 11.64 -8.25
N GLU A 199 -12.73 11.43 -8.80
CA GLU A 199 -12.92 10.66 -10.03
C GLU A 199 -12.41 11.41 -11.28
N THR A 200 -12.25 12.74 -11.22
CA THR A 200 -11.80 13.54 -12.36
C THR A 200 -10.27 13.50 -12.55
N GLU A 201 -9.49 13.08 -11.55
CA GLU A 201 -8.02 13.07 -11.64
C GLU A 201 -7.43 11.69 -12.03
N THR A 202 -8.24 10.62 -12.03
CA THR A 202 -7.74 9.25 -12.30
C THR A 202 -8.43 8.50 -13.44
N ALA A 203 -9.47 9.06 -14.09
CA ALA A 203 -10.03 8.43 -15.28
C ALA A 203 -10.65 9.48 -16.21
N PRO A 204 -10.40 9.43 -17.53
CA PRO A 204 -11.23 10.15 -18.49
C PRO A 204 -12.67 9.67 -18.32
N ALA A 205 -13.62 10.62 -18.28
CA ALA A 205 -15.06 10.36 -18.21
C ALA A 205 -15.47 9.43 -19.37
N GLY A 206 -15.52 8.14 -19.09
CA GLY A 206 -16.04 7.12 -19.98
C GLY A 206 -17.40 6.68 -19.46
N ASP A 207 -18.40 6.72 -20.32
CA ASP A 207 -19.73 6.14 -20.14
C ASP A 207 -19.67 4.86 -19.30
N GLY A 208 -20.55 4.73 -18.28
CA GLY A 208 -20.69 3.67 -17.29
C GLY A 208 -20.43 2.20 -17.69
N LYS A 209 -19.59 1.96 -18.67
CA LYS A 209 -19.01 0.69 -19.04
C LYS A 209 -17.78 0.49 -18.16
N PHE A 210 -17.85 -0.53 -17.34
CA PHE A 210 -16.70 -1.09 -16.61
C PHE A 210 -15.43 -0.92 -17.46
N PRO A 211 -14.35 -0.29 -16.96
CA PRO A 211 -13.20 0.00 -17.80
C PRO A 211 -12.47 -1.31 -18.12
N MET A 212 -12.93 -1.99 -19.17
CA MET A 212 -12.28 -3.20 -19.72
C MET A 212 -10.79 -2.96 -19.98
N VAL A 213 -10.43 -1.69 -20.27
CA VAL A 213 -9.04 -1.26 -20.46
C VAL A 213 -8.22 -1.37 -19.16
N ALA A 214 -8.79 -1.02 -17.99
CA ALA A 214 -8.11 -1.16 -16.71
C ALA A 214 -7.93 -2.64 -16.33
N VAL A 215 -8.94 -3.46 -16.60
CA VAL A 215 -8.84 -4.92 -16.42
C VAL A 215 -7.85 -5.51 -17.42
N GLY A 216 -7.85 -5.06 -18.67
CA GLY A 216 -6.89 -5.48 -19.69
C GLY A 216 -5.45 -5.09 -19.33
N MET A 217 -5.22 -3.88 -18.82
CA MET A 217 -3.90 -3.45 -18.34
C MET A 217 -3.47 -4.25 -17.08
N LEU A 218 -4.39 -4.53 -16.16
CA LEU A 218 -4.11 -5.35 -14.99
C LEU A 218 -3.74 -6.79 -15.39
N LEU A 219 -4.48 -7.38 -16.32
CA LEU A 219 -4.17 -8.70 -16.88
C LEU A 219 -2.84 -8.70 -17.64
N LEU A 220 -2.57 -7.65 -18.42
CA LEU A 220 -1.29 -7.50 -19.11
C LEU A 220 -0.11 -7.35 -18.15
N TYR A 221 -0.32 -6.69 -17.00
CA TYR A 221 0.68 -6.57 -15.95
C TYR A 221 0.90 -7.88 -15.17
N LEU A 222 -0.18 -8.66 -14.95
CA LEU A 222 -0.12 -9.94 -14.22
C LEU A 222 0.36 -11.09 -15.11
N PHE A 223 0.00 -11.08 -16.40
CA PHE A 223 0.27 -12.17 -17.35
C PHE A 223 1.14 -11.75 -18.53
N GLY A 224 1.58 -10.49 -18.58
CA GLY A 224 2.55 -10.03 -19.58
C GLY A 224 3.85 -10.82 -19.40
N PRO A 225 4.51 -11.24 -20.51
CA PRO A 225 5.74 -11.98 -20.42
C PRO A 225 6.74 -11.17 -19.60
N ALA A 226 7.20 -11.76 -18.48
CA ALA A 226 8.29 -11.21 -17.69
C ALA A 226 9.43 -10.86 -18.64
N GLY A 227 9.68 -9.57 -18.82
CA GLY A 227 10.63 -9.09 -19.80
C GLY A 227 11.96 -9.77 -19.62
N HIS A 228 12.31 -10.59 -20.58
CA HIS A 228 13.63 -11.13 -20.76
C HIS A 228 14.59 -9.93 -20.86
N HIS A 229 15.21 -9.56 -19.76
CA HIS A 229 16.40 -8.73 -19.80
C HIS A 229 17.52 -9.53 -20.45
N SER A 230 17.52 -9.56 -21.77
CA SER A 230 18.68 -10.01 -22.53
C SER A 230 19.76 -8.93 -22.39
N HIS A 231 20.75 -9.21 -21.58
CA HIS A 231 22.05 -8.57 -21.69
C HIS A 231 22.58 -8.76 -23.11
N GLY A 232 22.88 -7.68 -23.80
CA GLY A 232 23.71 -7.72 -24.98
C GLY A 232 23.20 -6.86 -26.14
N GLY A 233 23.74 -5.68 -26.26
CA GLY A 233 23.56 -4.87 -27.45
C GLY A 233 24.17 -3.48 -27.32
N ARG A 234 25.50 -3.40 -27.44
CA ARG A 234 26.17 -2.10 -27.68
C ARG A 234 25.65 -1.54 -28.98
N HIS A 235 24.68 -0.68 -28.99
CA HIS A 235 24.40 0.16 -30.15
C HIS A 235 25.25 1.43 -30.06
N ARG A 236 26.32 1.45 -30.87
CA ARG A 236 27.01 2.67 -31.24
C ARG A 236 26.03 3.57 -31.95
N LEU A 237 25.79 4.76 -31.40
CA LEU A 237 25.10 5.82 -32.12
C LEU A 237 26.03 6.35 -33.22
N PRO A 238 25.57 6.54 -34.47
CA PRO A 238 26.35 7.20 -35.47
C PRO A 238 26.42 8.70 -35.16
N VAL A 239 27.64 9.19 -34.88
CA VAL A 239 27.93 10.62 -34.82
C VAL A 239 27.82 11.15 -36.26
N GLN A 240 26.79 11.93 -36.53
CA GLN A 240 26.64 12.66 -37.77
C GLN A 240 27.43 13.97 -37.64
N CYS A 241 28.64 14.00 -38.22
CA CYS A 241 29.41 15.21 -38.43
C CYS A 241 28.76 16.04 -39.52
N GLY A 242 28.12 17.15 -39.16
CA GLY A 242 27.83 18.27 -40.04
C GLY A 242 28.93 19.32 -39.87
N GLY A 243 29.70 19.58 -40.90
CA GLY A 243 30.81 20.45 -40.88
C GLY A 243 30.46 21.94 -40.80
N ASN A 244 31.33 22.71 -40.19
CA ASN A 244 31.83 23.95 -40.77
C ASN A 244 33.10 24.40 -40.01
N GLY A 245 34.10 24.69 -40.75
CA GLY A 245 35.46 24.87 -40.36
C GLY A 245 35.75 26.05 -39.46
N LEU A 246 36.87 25.93 -38.76
CA LEU A 246 37.92 26.98 -38.72
C LEU A 246 39.22 26.31 -38.28
N ARG A 247 40.26 26.57 -39.08
CA ARG A 247 41.65 26.25 -38.82
C ARG A 247 42.22 27.14 -37.71
N LEU A 248 43.20 26.62 -36.97
CA LEU A 248 44.47 27.16 -36.53
C LEU A 248 44.89 26.29 -35.31
N GLY A 249 45.95 25.53 -35.31
CA GLY A 249 47.32 25.96 -35.30
C GLY A 249 47.99 25.30 -34.11
N GLY A 250 48.91 24.35 -34.33
CA GLY A 250 50.14 24.21 -33.61
C GLY A 250 50.16 23.52 -32.22
N GLY A 251 50.93 22.44 -32.15
CA GLY A 251 51.51 22.03 -30.88
C GLY A 251 51.67 20.51 -30.73
N ILE A 252 52.70 19.96 -31.35
CA ILE A 252 53.36 18.70 -31.01
C ILE A 252 53.89 18.78 -29.58
N LEU A 253 53.63 17.82 -28.70
CA LEU A 253 54.60 17.26 -27.75
C LEU A 253 54.17 15.86 -27.35
N ASP A 254 54.99 14.96 -27.77
CA ASP A 254 55.31 13.62 -27.36
C ASP A 254 55.78 13.60 -25.90
N GLN A 255 55.29 12.66 -25.10
CA GLN A 255 56.15 11.98 -24.12
C GLN A 255 55.48 10.69 -23.57
N SER A 256 56.06 9.64 -24.00
CA SER A 256 56.18 8.32 -23.42
C SER A 256 56.64 8.32 -21.94
N HIS A 257 56.42 7.20 -21.30
CA HIS A 257 57.04 6.51 -20.14
C HIS A 257 56.10 6.40 -18.94
N GLN A 258 55.86 5.25 -18.49
CA GLN A 258 56.48 4.09 -17.88
C GLN A 258 55.68 3.65 -16.64
N THR A 259 55.34 2.41 -16.65
CA THR A 259 55.44 1.37 -15.61
C THR A 259 55.59 1.80 -14.13
N VAL A 260 54.76 1.32 -13.26
CA VAL A 260 54.95 0.18 -12.32
C VAL A 260 53.59 -0.31 -11.88
#